data_feb85c77bc3ec691d24e25a5624a7df3
#
_entry.id   feb85c77bc3ec691d24e25a5624a7df3
#
_cell.length_a   1.000
_cell.length_b   1.000
_cell.length_c   1.000
_cell.angle_alpha   90.00
_cell.angle_beta   90.00
_cell.angle_gamma   90.00
#
_symmetry.space_group_name_H-M   'P 1'
#
loop_
_entity.id
_entity.type
_entity.pdbx_description
1 polymer ?
#
loop_
_entity_poly.entity_id
_entity_poly.type
_entity_poly.pdbx_seq_one_letter_code
_entity_poly.pdbx_strand_id
1 'polypeptide(L)'
;MLHIKDELQYFYNQLPKQLQVSNNVNNGLFNVDKKQAFRYQWTASRQKHLYTRIIVDYDENKATDNWYDLVLESGLYPNLVIKNPINNSCHLHFRLKNPISNYENSLSKPFDFYNAVRNALSLKLSGDSAFTGYVAKNPTFKGNFFDKNNNIKTKEKFKIMSFNNNGWDLGCLADYLDLSAPIKVRKVRKENNKTIDKDTFLGRNNDTFKSVAMQAYAITHLYKKSGNRTGLFNQILHLIDNHQSNYLNMEGGVLGASEQVNIANSITNYCMNPNNNITVPGKSKSRNINFGRDTLKLSFVTDIKDKQLISAQETNKQRVSTTERKIKGAIYSIKADGNKVTQKRIHEVSGLSLRTLQNHRELIKSLK
;
A
#
# COMPACT_ATOMS: atom_id res chain seq x y z
N MET A 1 -15.17 20.23 -29.80
CA MET A 1 -15.13 20.86 -28.46
C MET A 1 -16.14 20.30 -27.44
N LEU A 2 -17.31 19.85 -27.87
CA LEU A 2 -18.32 19.23 -26.97
C LEU A 2 -17.76 18.04 -26.17
N HIS A 3 -16.98 17.17 -26.77
CA HIS A 3 -16.47 15.95 -26.19
C HIS A 3 -15.49 16.13 -25.02
N ILE A 4 -14.68 17.19 -25.03
CA ILE A 4 -13.73 17.48 -23.93
C ILE A 4 -14.50 17.80 -22.63
N LYS A 5 -15.59 18.56 -22.74
CA LYS A 5 -16.40 18.93 -21.56
C LYS A 5 -17.03 17.68 -20.92
N ASP A 6 -17.54 16.77 -21.73
CA ASP A 6 -18.18 15.55 -21.27
C ASP A 6 -17.16 14.63 -20.60
N GLU A 7 -15.96 14.45 -21.17
CA GLU A 7 -14.88 13.66 -20.57
C GLU A 7 -14.34 14.28 -19.27
N LEU A 8 -14.24 15.61 -19.20
CA LEU A 8 -13.87 16.31 -17.96
C LEU A 8 -14.94 16.14 -16.87
N GLN A 9 -16.22 16.24 -17.25
CA GLN A 9 -17.31 15.99 -16.32
C GLN A 9 -17.33 14.55 -15.83
N TYR A 10 -17.12 13.60 -16.75
CA TYR A 10 -17.00 12.18 -16.41
C TYR A 10 -15.81 11.94 -15.47
N PHE A 11 -14.64 12.52 -15.76
CA PHE A 11 -13.48 12.44 -14.88
C PHE A 11 -13.82 12.95 -13.48
N TYR A 12 -14.38 14.15 -13.39
CA TYR A 12 -14.75 14.78 -12.13
C TYR A 12 -15.76 13.93 -11.35
N ASN A 13 -16.78 13.38 -12.00
CA ASN A 13 -17.82 12.60 -11.34
C ASN A 13 -17.27 11.33 -10.65
N GLN A 14 -16.21 10.75 -11.21
CA GLN A 14 -15.59 9.52 -10.67
C GLN A 14 -14.62 9.77 -9.50
N LEU A 15 -14.22 11.01 -9.26
CA LEU A 15 -13.37 11.32 -8.12
C LEU A 15 -14.12 11.09 -6.79
N PRO A 16 -13.42 10.56 -5.76
CA PRO A 16 -13.99 10.43 -4.42
C PRO A 16 -14.28 11.80 -3.80
N LYS A 17 -15.16 11.85 -2.79
CA LYS A 17 -15.50 13.10 -2.08
C LYS A 17 -14.28 13.75 -1.44
N GLN A 18 -13.42 12.94 -0.83
CA GLN A 18 -12.11 13.32 -0.29
C GLN A 18 -11.04 12.65 -1.16
N LEU A 19 -10.08 13.42 -1.65
CA LEU A 19 -9.06 12.90 -2.55
C LEU A 19 -7.68 13.50 -2.26
N GLN A 20 -6.67 12.73 -2.60
CA GLN A 20 -5.28 13.15 -2.49
C GLN A 20 -4.91 14.09 -3.64
N VAL A 21 -4.24 15.17 -3.30
CA VAL A 21 -3.77 16.20 -4.24
C VAL A 21 -2.36 16.66 -3.91
N SER A 22 -1.71 17.31 -4.87
CA SER A 22 -0.44 18.02 -4.67
C SER A 22 -0.19 19.02 -5.81
N ASN A 23 0.60 20.06 -5.56
CA ASN A 23 1.24 20.84 -6.62
C ASN A 23 2.64 20.34 -6.94
N ASN A 24 3.28 19.64 -5.99
CA ASN A 24 4.55 18.95 -6.19
C ASN A 24 4.52 17.59 -5.50
N VAL A 25 4.49 16.52 -6.31
CA VAL A 25 4.39 15.13 -5.80
C VAL A 25 5.56 14.77 -4.88
N ASN A 26 6.73 15.38 -5.07
CA ASN A 26 7.90 15.15 -4.23
C ASN A 26 7.71 15.68 -2.80
N ASN A 27 6.88 16.70 -2.62
CA ASN A 27 6.52 17.24 -1.31
C ASN A 27 5.41 16.45 -0.62
N GLY A 28 4.94 15.37 -1.27
CA GLY A 28 3.90 14.49 -0.76
C GLY A 28 2.50 14.86 -1.21
N LEU A 29 1.55 14.10 -0.70
CA LEU A 29 0.13 14.20 -1.01
C LEU A 29 -0.64 14.51 0.26
N PHE A 30 -1.68 15.33 0.14
CA PHE A 30 -2.60 15.65 1.23
C PHE A 30 -4.06 15.56 0.77
N ASN A 31 -4.98 15.40 1.72
CA ASN A 31 -6.38 15.21 1.41
C ASN A 31 -7.12 16.53 1.36
N VAL A 32 -7.95 16.70 0.33
CA VAL A 32 -8.87 17.84 0.20
C VAL A 32 -10.26 17.38 -0.22
N ASP A 33 -11.24 18.23 -0.01
CA ASP A 33 -12.56 18.04 -0.62
C ASP A 33 -12.46 18.11 -2.15
N LYS A 34 -13.23 17.26 -2.83
CA LYS A 34 -13.31 17.21 -4.30
C LYS A 34 -13.52 18.57 -4.95
N LYS A 35 -14.32 19.46 -4.32
CA LYS A 35 -14.60 20.80 -4.82
C LYS A 35 -13.37 21.70 -4.86
N GLN A 36 -12.31 21.37 -4.10
CA GLN A 36 -11.06 22.13 -4.05
C GLN A 36 -9.99 21.58 -4.99
N ALA A 37 -10.20 20.40 -5.58
CA ALA A 37 -9.21 19.71 -6.41
C ALA A 37 -8.67 20.56 -7.57
N PHE A 38 -9.48 21.47 -8.14
CA PHE A 38 -9.08 22.34 -9.25
C PHE A 38 -7.90 23.28 -8.93
N ARG A 39 -7.54 23.42 -7.66
CA ARG A 39 -6.41 24.25 -7.20
C ARG A 39 -5.06 23.56 -7.35
N TYR A 40 -5.05 22.23 -7.59
CA TYR A 40 -3.85 21.41 -7.52
C TYR A 40 -3.54 20.75 -8.86
N GLN A 41 -2.23 20.72 -9.21
CA GLN A 41 -1.74 20.16 -10.48
C GLN A 41 -1.91 18.64 -10.56
N TRP A 42 -1.80 17.96 -9.40
CA TRP A 42 -1.87 16.51 -9.28
C TRP A 42 -3.05 16.12 -8.41
N THR A 43 -3.75 15.09 -8.83
CA THR A 43 -4.90 14.58 -8.08
C THR A 43 -4.99 13.07 -8.18
N ALA A 44 -5.55 12.43 -7.15
CA ALA A 44 -6.01 11.05 -7.28
C ALA A 44 -7.01 10.97 -8.44
N SER A 45 -6.76 10.08 -9.39
CA SER A 45 -7.55 9.96 -10.63
C SER A 45 -8.77 9.07 -10.48
N ARG A 46 -8.92 8.38 -9.34
CA ARG A 46 -9.94 7.38 -9.06
C ARG A 46 -10.05 7.08 -7.58
N GLN A 47 -11.09 6.34 -7.19
CA GLN A 47 -11.17 5.71 -5.88
C GLN A 47 -10.05 4.65 -5.73
N LYS A 48 -9.58 4.42 -4.50
CA LYS A 48 -8.40 3.60 -4.23
C LYS A 48 -8.47 2.18 -4.83
N HIS A 49 -9.62 1.53 -4.73
CA HIS A 49 -9.82 0.14 -5.15
C HIS A 49 -10.73 -0.02 -6.37
N LEU A 50 -11.09 1.09 -7.04
CA LEU A 50 -11.95 1.08 -8.22
C LEU A 50 -11.21 1.68 -9.41
N TYR A 51 -10.89 0.87 -10.41
CA TYR A 51 -10.11 1.22 -11.57
C TYR A 51 -11.04 1.57 -12.74
N THR A 52 -11.26 2.86 -12.94
CA THR A 52 -12.18 3.39 -13.95
C THR A 52 -11.51 3.74 -15.25
N ARG A 53 -10.18 3.73 -15.28
CA ARG A 53 -9.33 4.09 -16.43
C ARG A 53 -7.95 3.50 -16.32
N ILE A 54 -7.28 3.37 -17.46
CA ILE A 54 -5.83 3.18 -17.55
C ILE A 54 -5.23 4.53 -17.90
N ILE A 55 -4.12 4.89 -17.26
CA ILE A 55 -3.38 6.10 -17.55
C ILE A 55 -1.96 5.70 -17.92
N VAL A 56 -1.50 6.12 -19.08
CA VAL A 56 -0.13 5.98 -19.55
C VAL A 56 0.58 7.31 -19.30
N ASP A 57 1.66 7.30 -18.53
CA ASP A 57 2.53 8.46 -18.32
C ASP A 57 3.60 8.47 -19.40
N TYR A 58 3.50 9.43 -20.30
CA TYR A 58 4.43 9.64 -21.39
C TYR A 58 5.35 10.84 -21.07
N ASP A 59 6.65 10.58 -21.07
CA ASP A 59 7.69 11.60 -20.85
C ASP A 59 8.51 11.78 -22.12
N GLU A 60 8.32 12.89 -22.82
CA GLU A 60 8.94 13.17 -24.11
C GLU A 60 10.49 13.11 -24.05
N ASN A 61 11.08 13.43 -22.90
CA ASN A 61 12.54 13.36 -22.73
C ASN A 61 13.10 11.93 -22.62
N LYS A 62 12.21 10.95 -22.42
CA LYS A 62 12.57 9.53 -22.24
C LYS A 62 12.08 8.63 -23.37
N ALA A 63 11.16 9.13 -24.19
CA ALA A 63 10.57 8.36 -25.28
C ALA A 63 11.37 8.61 -26.57
N THR A 64 11.51 7.58 -27.40
CA THR A 64 12.13 7.65 -28.72
C THR A 64 11.19 8.21 -29.77
N ASP A 65 9.89 8.02 -29.58
CA ASP A 65 8.86 8.35 -30.56
C ASP A 65 7.82 9.32 -29.96
N ASN A 66 7.21 10.16 -30.83
CA ASN A 66 6.18 11.07 -30.41
C ASN A 66 4.90 10.29 -30.01
N TRP A 67 4.32 10.58 -28.85
CA TRP A 67 3.09 9.95 -28.38
C TRP A 67 1.94 10.01 -29.39
N TYR A 68 1.85 11.09 -30.17
CA TYR A 68 0.77 11.28 -31.14
C TYR A 68 0.89 10.30 -32.30
N ASP A 69 2.10 10.10 -32.79
CA ASP A 69 2.39 9.15 -33.87
C ASP A 69 2.13 7.73 -33.40
N LEU A 70 2.57 7.38 -32.18
CA LEU A 70 2.30 6.07 -31.57
C LEU A 70 0.80 5.79 -31.42
N VAL A 71 0.00 6.81 -31.03
CA VAL A 71 -1.45 6.69 -30.95
C VAL A 71 -2.07 6.45 -32.34
N LEU A 72 -1.64 7.19 -33.36
CA LEU A 72 -2.13 7.04 -34.73
C LEU A 72 -1.79 5.66 -35.30
N GLU A 73 -0.54 5.24 -35.18
CA GLU A 73 -0.06 3.96 -35.71
C GLU A 73 -0.71 2.76 -35.00
N SER A 74 -0.92 2.87 -33.70
CA SER A 74 -1.53 1.79 -32.91
C SER A 74 -3.04 1.70 -33.04
N GLY A 75 -3.72 2.76 -33.46
CA GLY A 75 -5.18 2.87 -33.42
C GLY A 75 -5.77 2.99 -32.01
N LEU A 76 -4.92 3.14 -30.99
CA LEU A 76 -5.31 3.22 -29.58
C LEU A 76 -5.57 4.67 -29.15
N TYR A 77 -6.75 5.16 -29.44
CA TYR A 77 -7.14 6.55 -29.19
C TYR A 77 -7.53 6.78 -27.72
N PRO A 78 -6.76 7.59 -26.93
CA PRO A 78 -7.12 7.92 -25.58
C PRO A 78 -8.40 8.77 -25.50
N ASN A 79 -9.16 8.61 -24.43
CA ASN A 79 -10.33 9.46 -24.18
C ASN A 79 -9.90 10.88 -23.83
N LEU A 80 -8.81 11.02 -23.10
CA LEU A 80 -8.30 12.31 -22.66
C LEU A 80 -6.77 12.31 -22.67
N VAL A 81 -6.19 13.37 -23.19
CA VAL A 81 -4.75 13.66 -23.11
C VAL A 81 -4.54 14.93 -22.33
N ILE A 82 -3.68 14.89 -21.32
CA ILE A 82 -3.36 16.02 -20.46
C ILE A 82 -1.88 16.32 -20.63
N LYS A 83 -1.56 17.34 -21.42
CA LYS A 83 -0.17 17.72 -21.72
C LYS A 83 0.28 18.87 -20.84
N ASN A 84 1.47 18.72 -20.23
CA ASN A 84 2.11 19.76 -19.45
C ASN A 84 2.76 20.78 -20.41
N PRO A 85 2.42 22.09 -20.31
CA PRO A 85 2.97 23.10 -21.20
C PRO A 85 4.46 23.39 -20.97
N ILE A 86 5.02 22.98 -19.84
CA ILE A 86 6.41 23.29 -19.47
C ILE A 86 7.41 22.30 -20.07
N ASN A 87 7.09 21.00 -19.99
CA ASN A 87 8.02 19.92 -20.35
C ASN A 87 7.43 18.92 -21.34
N ASN A 88 6.30 19.25 -21.94
CA ASN A 88 5.59 18.45 -22.93
C ASN A 88 5.17 17.03 -22.46
N SER A 89 5.51 16.63 -21.24
CA SER A 89 5.06 15.33 -20.72
C SER A 89 3.54 15.26 -20.67
N CYS A 90 2.97 14.11 -21.00
CA CYS A 90 1.53 13.96 -21.02
C CYS A 90 1.04 12.70 -20.33
N HIS A 91 -0.20 12.74 -19.88
CA HIS A 91 -0.94 11.56 -19.45
C HIS A 91 -2.00 11.23 -20.49
N LEU A 92 -1.96 9.99 -20.99
CA LEU A 92 -2.93 9.45 -21.94
C LEU A 92 -3.94 8.61 -21.12
N HIS A 93 -5.19 9.06 -21.08
CA HIS A 93 -6.23 8.41 -20.29
C HIS A 93 -7.13 7.56 -21.19
N PHE A 94 -7.24 6.28 -20.88
CA PHE A 94 -8.13 5.32 -21.50
C PHE A 94 -9.22 4.97 -20.50
N ARG A 95 -10.41 5.55 -20.69
CA ARG A 95 -11.57 5.33 -19.83
C ARG A 95 -12.15 3.93 -20.09
N LEU A 96 -12.39 3.17 -19.03
CA LEU A 96 -13.01 1.87 -19.12
C LEU A 96 -14.55 1.99 -19.12
N LYS A 97 -15.22 1.21 -19.94
CA LYS A 97 -16.69 1.06 -19.91
C LYS A 97 -17.13 0.48 -18.58
N ASN A 98 -16.46 -0.58 -18.15
CA ASN A 98 -16.73 -1.29 -16.92
C ASN A 98 -15.55 -1.08 -15.96
N PRO A 99 -15.76 -0.42 -14.82
CA PRO A 99 -14.72 -0.28 -13.80
C PRO A 99 -14.28 -1.64 -13.24
N ILE A 100 -12.99 -1.78 -12.98
CA ILE A 100 -12.41 -2.99 -12.38
C ILE A 100 -12.25 -2.78 -10.89
N SER A 101 -12.78 -3.70 -10.10
CA SER A 101 -12.71 -3.68 -8.64
C SER A 101 -11.50 -4.48 -8.14
N ASN A 102 -10.83 -3.94 -7.10
CA ASN A 102 -9.77 -4.61 -6.36
C ASN A 102 -10.00 -4.47 -4.83
N TYR A 103 -11.25 -4.63 -4.40
CA TYR A 103 -11.57 -4.79 -2.98
C TYR A 103 -11.24 -6.20 -2.52
N GLU A 104 -11.09 -6.40 -1.21
CA GLU A 104 -10.72 -7.70 -0.62
C GLU A 104 -11.62 -8.86 -1.06
N ASN A 105 -12.91 -8.59 -1.28
CA ASN A 105 -13.90 -9.58 -1.72
C ASN A 105 -14.05 -9.67 -3.25
N SER A 106 -13.23 -8.95 -4.02
CA SER A 106 -13.28 -8.99 -5.48
C SER A 106 -12.48 -10.18 -6.02
N LEU A 107 -12.91 -10.73 -7.16
CA LEU A 107 -12.13 -11.74 -7.88
C LEU A 107 -10.80 -11.12 -8.36
N SER A 108 -9.69 -11.83 -8.20
CA SER A 108 -8.36 -11.36 -8.62
C SER A 108 -8.19 -11.32 -10.13
N LYS A 109 -8.74 -12.30 -10.86
CA LYS A 109 -8.55 -12.45 -12.30
C LYS A 109 -8.86 -11.21 -13.15
N PRO A 110 -9.96 -10.46 -12.92
CA PRO A 110 -10.22 -9.22 -13.67
C PRO A 110 -9.16 -8.15 -13.38
N PHE A 111 -8.65 -8.07 -12.16
CA PHE A 111 -7.61 -7.13 -11.79
C PHE A 111 -6.24 -7.53 -12.35
N ASP A 112 -5.92 -8.82 -12.37
CA ASP A 112 -4.69 -9.35 -12.99
C ASP A 112 -4.70 -9.06 -14.50
N PHE A 113 -5.83 -9.29 -15.17
CA PHE A 113 -6.03 -8.94 -16.58
C PHE A 113 -5.89 -7.42 -16.83
N TYR A 114 -6.50 -6.58 -15.97
CA TYR A 114 -6.31 -5.13 -16.03
C TYR A 114 -4.82 -4.74 -15.94
N ASN A 115 -4.05 -5.36 -15.06
CA ASN A 115 -2.62 -5.08 -14.92
C ASN A 115 -1.83 -5.52 -16.16
N ALA A 116 -2.17 -6.66 -16.76
CA ALA A 116 -1.54 -7.12 -17.99
C ALA A 116 -1.80 -6.13 -19.15
N VAL A 117 -3.06 -5.72 -19.35
CA VAL A 117 -3.45 -4.74 -20.37
C VAL A 117 -2.76 -3.39 -20.12
N ARG A 118 -2.77 -2.89 -18.87
CA ARG A 118 -2.10 -1.63 -18.52
C ARG A 118 -0.62 -1.66 -18.86
N ASN A 119 0.08 -2.73 -18.52
CA ASN A 119 1.51 -2.86 -18.79
C ASN A 119 1.80 -2.94 -20.29
N ALA A 120 1.05 -3.75 -21.02
CA ALA A 120 1.19 -3.87 -22.46
C ALA A 120 0.89 -2.54 -23.17
N LEU A 121 -0.15 -1.82 -22.74
CA LEU A 121 -0.49 -0.50 -23.24
C LEU A 121 0.62 0.54 -22.99
N SER A 122 1.19 0.54 -21.77
CA SER A 122 2.32 1.42 -21.44
C SER A 122 3.54 1.11 -22.30
N LEU A 123 3.84 -0.15 -22.55
CA LEU A 123 4.94 -0.56 -23.44
C LEU A 123 4.67 -0.14 -24.88
N LYS A 124 3.46 -0.37 -25.40
CA LYS A 124 3.07 -0.06 -26.78
C LYS A 124 3.16 1.45 -27.08
N LEU A 125 2.84 2.28 -26.08
CA LEU A 125 2.84 3.74 -26.20
C LEU A 125 4.09 4.39 -25.58
N SER A 126 5.16 3.64 -25.38
CA SER A 126 6.45 4.13 -24.82
C SER A 126 6.30 4.87 -23.48
N GLY A 127 5.30 4.49 -22.68
CA GLY A 127 5.03 5.11 -21.40
C GLY A 127 5.83 4.49 -20.25
N ASP A 128 5.84 5.18 -19.10
CA ASP A 128 6.47 4.66 -17.88
C ASP A 128 5.68 3.47 -17.30
N SER A 129 6.25 2.28 -17.44
CA SER A 129 5.64 1.04 -16.90
C SER A 129 5.59 0.99 -15.37
N ALA A 130 6.33 1.85 -14.66
CA ALA A 130 6.28 1.95 -13.20
C ALA A 130 5.14 2.85 -12.72
N PHE A 131 4.54 3.64 -13.60
CA PHE A 131 3.45 4.54 -13.27
C PHE A 131 2.16 3.77 -12.94
N THR A 132 1.58 4.02 -11.77
CA THR A 132 0.41 3.28 -11.29
C THR A 132 -0.94 3.89 -11.71
N GLY A 133 -0.91 5.12 -12.22
CA GLY A 133 -2.11 5.86 -12.61
C GLY A 133 -3.01 6.32 -11.45
N TYR A 134 -2.58 6.15 -10.19
CA TYR A 134 -3.40 6.58 -9.06
C TYR A 134 -3.38 8.11 -8.89
N VAL A 135 -2.21 8.71 -8.82
CA VAL A 135 -2.04 10.16 -8.81
C VAL A 135 -1.61 10.60 -10.21
N ALA A 136 -2.37 11.49 -10.82
CA ALA A 136 -2.18 11.91 -12.20
C ALA A 136 -2.29 13.42 -12.33
N LYS A 137 -1.82 13.94 -13.46
CA LYS A 137 -2.05 15.34 -13.87
C LYS A 137 -3.54 15.64 -13.82
N ASN A 138 -3.91 16.73 -13.18
CA ASN A 138 -5.31 17.10 -12.95
C ASN A 138 -5.88 17.87 -14.14
N PRO A 139 -6.79 17.29 -14.92
CA PRO A 139 -7.36 17.99 -16.07
C PRO A 139 -8.24 19.18 -15.70
N THR A 140 -8.68 19.24 -14.43
CA THR A 140 -9.52 20.35 -13.94
C THR A 140 -8.72 21.47 -13.28
N PHE A 141 -7.39 21.39 -13.29
CA PHE A 141 -6.51 22.38 -12.68
C PHE A 141 -6.70 23.79 -13.30
N LYS A 142 -6.86 24.78 -12.41
CA LYS A 142 -7.06 26.19 -12.78
C LYS A 142 -6.00 27.14 -12.23
N GLY A 143 -5.05 26.61 -11.45
CA GLY A 143 -3.97 27.38 -10.83
C GLY A 143 -2.84 27.74 -11.81
N ASN A 144 -1.79 28.29 -11.26
CA ASN A 144 -0.54 28.59 -11.96
C ASN A 144 0.47 27.48 -11.69
N PHE A 145 1.41 27.28 -12.62
CA PHE A 145 2.57 26.42 -12.40
C PHE A 145 3.66 27.22 -11.68
N PHE A 146 4.27 26.61 -10.69
CA PHE A 146 5.32 27.19 -9.88
C PHE A 146 6.66 26.46 -10.08
N ASP A 147 7.76 27.18 -9.96
CA ASP A 147 9.09 26.59 -9.88
C ASP A 147 9.41 26.09 -8.47
N LYS A 148 10.65 25.59 -8.26
CA LYS A 148 11.11 25.10 -6.96
C LYS A 148 11.16 26.19 -5.88
N ASN A 149 11.19 27.46 -6.29
CA ASN A 149 11.28 28.63 -5.42
C ASN A 149 9.92 29.32 -5.22
N ASN A 150 8.82 28.67 -5.59
CA ASN A 150 7.46 29.20 -5.55
C ASN A 150 7.20 30.42 -6.43
N ASN A 151 8.04 30.68 -7.44
CA ASN A 151 7.75 31.71 -8.43
C ASN A 151 6.82 31.15 -9.52
N ILE A 152 5.98 32.00 -10.10
CA ILE A 152 5.11 31.61 -11.22
C ILE A 152 6.00 31.29 -12.42
N LYS A 153 6.01 30.00 -12.82
CA LYS A 153 6.77 29.51 -13.97
C LYS A 153 6.07 29.77 -15.28
N THR A 154 4.76 29.62 -15.30
CA THR A 154 3.91 29.95 -16.46
C THR A 154 2.46 30.18 -16.02
N LYS A 155 1.76 31.00 -16.76
CA LYS A 155 0.29 31.19 -16.66
C LYS A 155 -0.47 30.24 -17.59
N GLU A 156 0.24 29.48 -18.42
CA GLU A 156 -0.38 28.48 -19.28
C GLU A 156 -1.00 27.36 -18.44
N LYS A 157 -2.09 26.81 -18.93
CA LYS A 157 -2.77 25.67 -18.30
C LYS A 157 -2.39 24.38 -19.02
N PHE A 158 -2.72 23.24 -18.42
CA PHE A 158 -2.63 21.97 -19.12
C PHE A 158 -3.35 22.05 -20.46
N LYS A 159 -2.70 21.61 -21.53
CA LYS A 159 -3.35 21.42 -22.84
C LYS A 159 -4.12 20.11 -22.77
N ILE A 160 -5.43 20.18 -22.98
CA ILE A 160 -6.34 19.05 -22.88
C ILE A 160 -6.88 18.74 -24.27
N MET A 161 -6.80 17.47 -24.67
CA MET A 161 -7.30 16.96 -25.94
C MET A 161 -8.15 15.70 -25.68
N SER A 162 -9.11 15.44 -26.54
CA SER A 162 -9.93 14.23 -26.51
C SER A 162 -9.99 13.65 -27.92
N PHE A 163 -9.78 12.34 -28.03
CA PHE A 163 -9.75 11.61 -29.30
C PHE A 163 -10.85 10.54 -29.40
N ASN A 164 -11.35 10.05 -28.26
CA ASN A 164 -12.37 9.03 -28.22
C ASN A 164 -13.40 9.36 -27.13
N ASN A 165 -14.68 9.32 -27.48
CA ASN A 165 -15.78 9.62 -26.56
C ASN A 165 -16.36 8.37 -25.91
N ASN A 166 -16.09 7.20 -26.49
CA ASN A 166 -16.57 5.94 -25.96
C ASN A 166 -15.57 5.38 -24.98
N GLY A 167 -16.04 4.85 -23.85
CA GLY A 167 -15.19 4.06 -22.97
C GLY A 167 -14.66 2.82 -23.69
N TRP A 168 -13.49 2.38 -23.31
CA TRP A 168 -12.89 1.17 -23.82
C TRP A 168 -13.42 -0.05 -23.07
N ASP A 169 -13.75 -1.10 -23.79
CA ASP A 169 -13.82 -2.43 -23.18
C ASP A 169 -12.40 -2.94 -22.98
N LEU A 170 -12.16 -3.57 -21.82
CA LEU A 170 -10.81 -4.04 -21.48
C LEU A 170 -10.34 -5.17 -22.42
N GLY A 171 -11.27 -6.02 -22.89
CA GLY A 171 -10.98 -7.04 -23.89
C GLY A 171 -10.61 -6.43 -25.22
N CYS A 172 -11.39 -5.43 -25.69
CA CYS A 172 -11.08 -4.73 -26.93
C CYS A 172 -9.71 -4.02 -26.88
N LEU A 173 -9.31 -3.47 -25.74
CA LEU A 173 -7.94 -2.92 -25.60
C LEU A 173 -6.90 -4.04 -25.72
N ALA A 174 -7.15 -5.20 -25.15
CA ALA A 174 -6.25 -6.33 -25.18
C ALA A 174 -5.99 -6.84 -26.60
N ASP A 175 -6.98 -6.78 -27.48
CA ASP A 175 -6.87 -7.25 -28.88
C ASP A 175 -5.81 -6.46 -29.69
N TYR A 176 -5.48 -5.26 -29.27
CA TYR A 176 -4.46 -4.40 -29.90
C TYR A 176 -3.06 -4.57 -29.28
N LEU A 177 -2.91 -5.41 -28.24
CA LEU A 177 -1.73 -5.45 -27.39
C LEU A 177 -1.12 -6.85 -27.31
N ASP A 178 0.19 -6.91 -27.19
CA ASP A 178 0.90 -8.13 -26.85
C ASP A 178 0.91 -8.31 -25.32
N LEU A 179 0.02 -9.15 -24.82
CA LEU A 179 -0.07 -9.46 -23.39
C LEU A 179 1.00 -10.43 -22.89
N SER A 180 1.78 -11.05 -23.80
CA SER A 180 2.89 -11.93 -23.44
C SER A 180 4.12 -11.13 -22.97
N ALA A 181 4.13 -9.83 -23.24
CA ALA A 181 5.18 -8.94 -22.79
C ALA A 181 5.35 -9.07 -21.26
N PRO A 182 6.60 -9.29 -20.78
CA PRO A 182 6.84 -9.54 -19.38
C PRO A 182 6.29 -8.38 -18.58
N ILE A 183 5.32 -8.66 -17.69
CA ILE A 183 4.91 -7.72 -16.67
C ILE A 183 6.23 -7.34 -16.00
N LYS A 184 6.71 -6.11 -16.20
CA LYS A 184 7.74 -5.54 -15.34
C LYS A 184 7.08 -5.42 -13.96
N VAL A 185 6.93 -6.58 -13.29
CA VAL A 185 6.70 -6.60 -11.86
C VAL A 185 7.78 -5.68 -11.37
N ARG A 186 7.38 -4.52 -10.85
CA ARG A 186 8.27 -3.68 -10.05
C ARG A 186 8.94 -4.70 -9.15
N LYS A 187 10.18 -5.10 -9.50
CA LYS A 187 10.98 -5.89 -8.55
C LYS A 187 10.86 -5.02 -7.32
N VAL A 188 10.03 -5.46 -6.36
CA VAL A 188 10.11 -4.88 -5.03
C VAL A 188 11.59 -4.90 -4.81
N ARG A 189 12.22 -3.73 -4.92
CA ARG A 189 13.67 -3.62 -4.87
C ARG A 189 13.97 -4.48 -3.68
N LYS A 190 14.61 -5.64 -3.91
CA LYS A 190 15.33 -6.26 -2.82
C LYS A 190 16.11 -5.09 -2.29
N GLU A 191 15.66 -4.57 -1.17
CA GLU A 191 16.42 -3.58 -0.44
C GLU A 191 17.70 -4.32 -0.08
N ASN A 192 18.60 -4.37 -1.06
CA ASN A 192 20.00 -4.60 -0.76
C ASN A 192 20.33 -3.40 0.11
N ASN A 193 20.30 -3.56 1.43
CA ASN A 193 20.90 -2.74 2.47
C ASN A 193 21.42 -1.33 2.06
N LYS A 194 20.82 -0.70 1.05
CA LYS A 194 20.90 0.73 0.89
C LYS A 194 19.99 1.26 1.97
N THR A 195 20.58 1.81 3.02
CA THR A 195 19.97 2.85 3.86
C THR A 195 18.92 3.52 2.99
N ILE A 196 17.63 3.34 3.36
CA ILE A 196 16.56 4.17 2.81
C ILE A 196 17.13 5.57 2.96
N ASP A 197 17.41 6.22 1.82
CA ASP A 197 17.83 7.60 1.85
C ASP A 197 16.85 8.30 2.77
N LYS A 198 17.34 8.82 3.90
CA LYS A 198 16.50 9.47 4.90
C LYS A 198 15.68 10.61 4.31
N ASP A 199 16.01 10.99 3.09
CA ASP A 199 15.43 12.10 2.34
C ASP A 199 14.27 11.69 1.39
N THR A 200 13.85 10.44 1.35
CA THR A 200 12.68 10.06 0.54
C THR A 200 11.41 10.37 1.31
N PHE A 201 10.90 11.57 1.15
CA PHE A 201 9.61 11.98 1.70
C PHE A 201 8.47 11.13 1.11
N LEU A 202 7.76 10.42 1.97
CA LEU A 202 6.72 9.44 1.59
C LEU A 202 5.31 10.06 1.55
N GLY A 203 5.20 11.36 1.75
CA GLY A 203 3.95 12.05 2.02
C GLY A 203 3.65 12.12 3.52
N ARG A 204 3.08 13.25 3.98
CA ARG A 204 2.90 13.58 5.40
C ARG A 204 2.26 12.44 6.21
N ASN A 205 1.16 11.86 5.72
CA ASN A 205 0.46 10.79 6.43
C ASN A 205 1.31 9.53 6.58
N ASN A 206 2.01 9.12 5.52
CA ASN A 206 2.86 7.92 5.54
C ASN A 206 4.12 8.13 6.37
N ASP A 207 4.68 9.33 6.31
CA ASP A 207 5.87 9.70 7.08
C ASP A 207 5.54 9.76 8.57
N THR A 208 4.47 10.48 8.94
CA THR A 208 3.95 10.51 10.32
C THR A 208 3.63 9.09 10.81
N PHE A 209 2.90 8.30 10.02
CA PHE A 209 2.56 6.94 10.41
C PHE A 209 3.82 6.10 10.68
N LYS A 210 4.80 6.11 9.79
CA LYS A 210 6.04 5.32 9.95
C LYS A 210 6.85 5.77 11.15
N SER A 211 7.09 7.07 11.27
CA SER A 211 7.90 7.64 12.35
C SER A 211 7.26 7.38 13.71
N VAL A 212 5.96 7.67 13.84
CA VAL A 212 5.24 7.49 15.09
C VAL A 212 5.01 6.02 15.43
N ALA A 213 4.71 5.16 14.44
CA ALA A 213 4.55 3.73 14.67
C ALA A 213 5.82 3.09 15.24
N MET A 214 7.01 3.47 14.75
CA MET A 214 8.28 2.98 15.29
C MET A 214 8.44 3.33 16.77
N GLN A 215 8.11 4.55 17.16
CA GLN A 215 8.17 5.00 18.55
C GLN A 215 7.09 4.32 19.41
N ALA A 216 5.86 4.21 18.90
CA ALA A 216 4.75 3.52 19.56
C ALA A 216 5.06 2.06 19.84
N TYR A 217 5.71 1.35 18.90
CA TYR A 217 6.08 -0.05 19.10
C TYR A 217 7.07 -0.23 20.26
N ALA A 218 8.00 0.69 20.45
CA ALA A 218 8.96 0.64 21.55
C ALA A 218 8.26 0.74 22.92
N ILE A 219 7.19 1.50 23.04
CA ILE A 219 6.48 1.73 24.32
C ILE A 219 5.26 0.82 24.51
N THR A 220 4.79 0.13 23.47
CA THR A 220 3.57 -0.69 23.50
C THR A 220 3.55 -1.71 24.65
N HIS A 221 4.69 -2.28 25.01
CA HIS A 221 4.79 -3.29 26.08
C HIS A 221 4.37 -2.74 27.45
N LEU A 222 4.54 -1.44 27.70
CA LEU A 222 4.14 -0.78 28.93
C LEU A 222 2.61 -0.74 29.09
N TYR A 223 1.90 -0.55 27.99
CA TYR A 223 0.43 -0.39 27.97
C TYR A 223 -0.31 -1.70 27.71
N LYS A 224 0.26 -2.58 26.89
CA LYS A 224 -0.40 -3.83 26.50
C LYS A 224 -0.53 -4.81 27.69
N LYS A 225 0.46 -4.84 28.60
CA LYS A 225 0.42 -5.68 29.80
C LYS A 225 -0.70 -5.26 30.76
N SER A 226 -0.96 -3.96 30.89
CA SER A 226 -2.01 -3.41 31.74
C SER A 226 -3.37 -3.29 31.04
N GLY A 227 -3.46 -3.57 29.74
CA GLY A 227 -4.65 -3.35 28.93
C GLY A 227 -5.02 -1.87 28.71
N ASN A 228 -4.12 -0.94 29.06
CA ASN A 228 -4.38 0.49 29.01
C ASN A 228 -4.33 1.05 27.56
N ARG A 229 -5.40 0.77 26.79
CA ARG A 229 -5.55 1.22 25.41
C ARG A 229 -5.60 2.74 25.29
N THR A 230 -6.35 3.39 26.18
CA THR A 230 -6.52 4.85 26.17
C THR A 230 -5.20 5.58 26.45
N GLY A 231 -4.42 5.09 27.40
CA GLY A 231 -3.09 5.63 27.70
C GLY A 231 -2.15 5.53 26.51
N LEU A 232 -2.13 4.41 25.79
CA LEU A 232 -1.33 4.25 24.58
C LEU A 232 -1.80 5.19 23.46
N PHE A 233 -3.12 5.30 23.25
CA PHE A 233 -3.70 6.20 22.25
C PHE A 233 -3.30 7.66 22.49
N ASN A 234 -3.41 8.15 23.72
CA ASN A 234 -3.04 9.52 24.08
C ASN A 234 -1.52 9.76 23.89
N GLN A 235 -0.70 8.78 24.23
CA GLN A 235 0.73 8.88 24.00
C GLN A 235 1.07 8.93 22.50
N ILE A 236 0.36 8.17 21.68
CA ILE A 236 0.53 8.19 20.23
C ILE A 236 0.08 9.53 19.65
N LEU A 237 -1.03 10.11 20.12
CA LEU A 237 -1.44 11.46 19.71
C LEU A 237 -0.36 12.50 20.02
N HIS A 238 0.24 12.44 21.21
CA HIS A 238 1.34 13.34 21.57
C HIS A 238 2.57 13.15 20.66
N LEU A 239 2.91 11.91 20.29
CA LEU A 239 3.98 11.65 19.34
C LEU A 239 3.67 12.20 17.94
N ILE A 240 2.40 12.14 17.52
CA ILE A 240 1.96 12.72 16.25
C ILE A 240 2.10 14.24 16.31
N ASP A 241 1.60 14.87 17.37
CA ASP A 241 1.67 16.32 17.54
C ASP A 241 3.11 16.83 17.50
N ASN A 242 4.02 16.19 18.21
CA ASN A 242 5.44 16.51 18.15
C ASN A 242 6.04 16.38 16.74
N HIS A 243 5.52 15.42 15.94
CA HIS A 243 6.00 15.21 14.56
C HIS A 243 5.48 16.26 13.59
N GLN A 244 4.36 16.95 13.90
CA GLN A 244 3.74 17.96 13.03
C GLN A 244 4.64 19.17 12.78
N SER A 245 5.56 19.48 13.69
CA SER A 245 6.51 20.58 13.51
C SER A 245 7.31 20.46 12.20
N ASN A 246 7.53 19.26 11.70
CA ASN A 246 8.22 19.00 10.44
C ASN A 246 7.44 19.50 9.20
N TYR A 247 6.16 19.79 9.35
CA TYR A 247 5.27 20.12 8.21
C TYR A 247 4.79 21.58 8.22
N LEU A 248 5.16 22.38 9.21
CA LEU A 248 4.69 23.77 9.35
C LEU A 248 4.92 24.62 8.09
N ASN A 249 6.07 24.40 7.42
CA ASN A 249 6.48 25.15 6.23
C ASN A 249 6.23 24.41 4.91
N MET A 250 5.52 23.26 4.95
CA MET A 250 5.22 22.47 3.77
C MET A 250 3.87 22.85 3.16
N GLU A 251 3.74 22.69 1.86
CA GLU A 251 2.45 22.78 1.18
C GLU A 251 1.48 21.77 1.78
N GLY A 252 0.29 22.22 2.18
CA GLY A 252 -0.70 21.42 2.89
C GLY A 252 -0.57 21.47 4.41
N GLY A 253 0.48 22.09 4.97
CA GLY A 253 0.67 22.34 6.39
C GLY A 253 0.66 21.08 7.27
N VAL A 254 0.28 21.23 8.52
CA VAL A 254 0.11 20.14 9.48
C VAL A 254 -1.08 19.24 9.12
N LEU A 255 -1.08 18.01 9.62
CA LEU A 255 -2.21 17.09 9.45
C LEU A 255 -3.46 17.61 10.16
N GLY A 256 -4.62 17.47 9.54
CA GLY A 256 -5.89 17.79 10.18
C GLY A 256 -6.16 16.90 11.40
N ALA A 257 -6.92 17.41 12.38
CA ALA A 257 -7.20 16.68 13.62
C ALA A 257 -7.80 15.28 13.37
N SER A 258 -8.70 15.16 12.39
CA SER A 258 -9.27 13.86 12.02
C SER A 258 -8.24 12.88 11.43
N GLU A 259 -7.28 13.37 10.67
CA GLU A 259 -6.19 12.55 10.12
C GLU A 259 -5.27 12.06 11.24
N GLN A 260 -4.92 12.93 12.18
CA GLN A 260 -4.11 12.57 13.36
C GLN A 260 -4.78 11.50 14.21
N VAL A 261 -6.08 11.66 14.49
CA VAL A 261 -6.89 10.68 15.23
C VAL A 261 -6.96 9.34 14.48
N ASN A 262 -7.12 9.35 13.17
CA ASN A 262 -7.15 8.13 12.36
C ASN A 262 -5.82 7.38 12.38
N ILE A 263 -4.70 8.10 12.27
CA ILE A 263 -3.36 7.53 12.41
C ILE A 263 -3.17 6.94 13.82
N ALA A 264 -3.51 7.68 14.86
CA ALA A 264 -3.40 7.23 16.25
C ALA A 264 -4.23 5.98 16.51
N ASN A 265 -5.48 5.93 16.04
CA ASN A 265 -6.34 4.76 16.15
C ASN A 265 -5.76 3.55 15.42
N SER A 266 -5.27 3.74 14.21
CA SER A 266 -4.69 2.66 13.40
C SER A 266 -3.48 2.04 14.11
N ILE A 267 -2.55 2.86 14.60
CA ILE A 267 -1.37 2.40 15.33
C ILE A 267 -1.78 1.73 16.65
N THR A 268 -2.69 2.34 17.42
CA THR A 268 -3.16 1.80 18.70
C THR A 268 -3.83 0.44 18.52
N ASN A 269 -4.72 0.31 17.54
CA ASN A 269 -5.40 -0.95 17.23
C ASN A 269 -4.39 -2.05 16.87
N TYR A 270 -3.40 -1.72 16.05
CA TYR A 270 -2.34 -2.66 15.71
C TYR A 270 -1.53 -3.07 16.95
N CYS A 271 -1.12 -2.10 17.76
CA CYS A 271 -0.32 -2.32 18.96
C CYS A 271 -1.06 -3.16 20.02
N MET A 272 -2.33 -2.89 20.23
CA MET A 272 -3.14 -3.57 21.27
C MET A 272 -3.70 -4.91 20.82
N ASN A 273 -3.67 -5.23 19.53
CA ASN A 273 -4.15 -6.52 19.02
C ASN A 273 -3.33 -7.67 19.67
N PRO A 274 -3.99 -8.64 20.34
CA PRO A 274 -3.29 -9.75 20.99
C PRO A 274 -2.52 -10.65 20.03
N ASN A 275 -2.97 -10.72 18.77
CA ASN A 275 -2.35 -11.55 17.73
C ASN A 275 -1.11 -10.90 17.10
N ASN A 276 -0.91 -9.60 17.29
CA ASN A 276 0.25 -8.91 16.73
C ASN A 276 1.44 -8.98 17.67
N ASN A 277 2.49 -9.66 17.22
CA ASN A 277 3.80 -9.59 17.86
C ASN A 277 4.51 -8.34 17.38
N ILE A 278 4.57 -7.31 18.23
CA ILE A 278 5.30 -6.09 17.94
C ILE A 278 6.74 -6.31 18.39
N THR A 279 7.67 -6.28 17.46
CA THR A 279 9.12 -6.39 17.73
C THR A 279 9.79 -5.06 17.38
N VAL A 280 10.77 -4.65 18.18
CA VAL A 280 11.63 -3.52 17.87
C VAL A 280 12.40 -3.82 16.59
N PRO A 281 12.62 -2.84 15.68
CA PRO A 281 13.32 -3.09 14.43
C PRO A 281 14.71 -3.67 14.69
N GLY A 282 14.84 -4.97 14.60
CA GLY A 282 16.12 -5.65 14.55
C GLY A 282 16.56 -5.81 13.10
N LYS A 283 17.84 -6.05 12.86
CA LYS A 283 18.41 -6.35 11.53
C LYS A 283 17.91 -7.71 10.99
N SER A 284 16.61 -7.94 11.00
CA SER A 284 16.01 -9.14 10.42
C SER A 284 16.16 -9.11 8.92
N LYS A 285 16.78 -10.13 8.34
CA LYS A 285 16.88 -10.35 6.89
C LYS A 285 15.53 -10.75 6.26
N SER A 286 14.45 -10.85 7.01
CA SER A 286 13.14 -11.19 6.50
C SER A 286 12.46 -9.97 5.91
N ARG A 287 11.83 -10.14 4.75
CA ARG A 287 11.21 -9.08 3.93
C ARG A 287 10.02 -8.39 4.60
N ASN A 288 9.52 -8.93 5.66
CA ASN A 288 8.58 -8.27 6.54
C ASN A 288 9.41 -7.56 7.59
N ILE A 289 9.30 -6.24 7.64
CA ILE A 289 9.77 -5.47 8.79
C ILE A 289 8.92 -5.95 9.97
N ASN A 290 9.31 -7.06 10.56
CA ASN A 290 8.72 -7.53 11.79
C ASN A 290 9.27 -6.62 12.87
N PHE A 291 8.50 -5.60 13.20
CA PHE A 291 8.71 -4.81 14.40
C PHE A 291 8.41 -5.72 15.59
N GLY A 292 9.42 -6.46 15.99
CA GLY A 292 9.32 -7.37 17.13
C GLY A 292 9.38 -6.59 18.42
N ARG A 293 8.55 -6.99 19.35
CA ARG A 293 8.65 -6.60 20.74
C ARG A 293 9.98 -7.09 21.29
N ASP A 294 10.70 -6.28 22.07
CA ASP A 294 11.72 -6.80 22.98
C ASP A 294 11.06 -7.51 24.17
N THR A 295 10.20 -8.49 23.86
CA THR A 295 9.51 -9.29 24.89
C THR A 295 10.46 -10.11 25.73
N LEU A 296 11.62 -10.41 25.19
CA LEU A 296 12.68 -11.17 25.84
C LEU A 296 13.70 -10.26 26.50
N LYS A 297 13.48 -8.93 26.48
CA LYS A 297 14.42 -7.91 26.97
C LYS A 297 15.83 -8.09 26.40
N LEU A 298 15.93 -8.47 25.14
CA LEU A 298 17.20 -8.72 24.46
C LEU A 298 18.02 -7.45 24.26
N SER A 299 17.38 -6.27 24.32
CA SER A 299 18.07 -4.98 24.31
C SER A 299 19.04 -4.82 25.47
N PHE A 300 18.76 -5.45 26.61
CA PHE A 300 19.62 -5.43 27.81
C PHE A 300 20.71 -6.50 27.80
N VAL A 301 20.69 -7.43 26.86
CA VAL A 301 21.71 -8.46 26.70
C VAL A 301 22.76 -7.95 25.73
N THR A 302 24.00 -7.88 26.15
CA THR A 302 25.10 -7.35 25.32
C THR A 302 25.67 -8.41 24.36
N ASP A 303 25.78 -9.66 24.83
CA ASP A 303 26.34 -10.75 24.03
C ASP A 303 25.33 -11.27 22.98
N ILE A 304 25.83 -11.43 21.75
CA ILE A 304 25.02 -11.92 20.61
C ILE A 304 24.67 -13.40 20.80
N LYS A 305 25.58 -14.21 21.41
CA LYS A 305 25.33 -15.62 21.63
C LYS A 305 24.24 -15.83 22.66
N ASP A 306 24.25 -15.04 23.74
CA ASP A 306 23.22 -15.06 24.77
C ASP A 306 21.86 -14.63 24.20
N LYS A 307 21.82 -13.59 23.34
CA LYS A 307 20.60 -13.22 22.62
C LYS A 307 20.05 -14.36 21.76
N GLN A 308 20.94 -15.05 21.07
CA GLN A 308 20.56 -16.20 20.23
C GLN A 308 20.03 -17.34 21.05
N LEU A 309 20.69 -17.64 22.16
CA LEU A 309 20.29 -18.72 23.10
C LEU A 309 18.89 -18.44 23.67
N ILE A 310 18.68 -17.25 24.24
CA ILE A 310 17.38 -16.85 24.81
C ILE A 310 16.27 -16.93 23.75
N SER A 311 16.55 -16.43 22.55
CA SER A 311 15.59 -16.47 21.43
C SER A 311 15.26 -17.89 20.98
N ALA A 312 16.26 -18.78 20.95
CA ALA A 312 16.09 -20.18 20.60
C ALA A 312 15.26 -20.92 21.66
N GLN A 313 15.55 -20.68 22.94
CA GLN A 313 14.81 -21.25 24.05
C GLN A 313 13.35 -20.88 24.05
N GLU A 314 13.05 -19.57 23.84
CA GLU A 314 11.66 -19.09 23.75
C GLU A 314 10.92 -19.61 22.52
N THR A 315 11.60 -19.68 21.38
CA THR A 315 11.03 -20.28 20.17
C THR A 315 10.67 -21.75 20.39
N ASN A 316 11.55 -22.48 21.08
CA ASN A 316 11.33 -23.87 21.38
C ASN A 316 10.15 -24.07 22.37
N LYS A 317 10.08 -23.23 23.40
CA LYS A 317 8.96 -23.21 24.37
C LYS A 317 7.62 -22.94 23.65
N GLN A 318 7.57 -21.98 22.73
CA GLN A 318 6.36 -21.68 21.93
C GLN A 318 5.97 -22.82 21.00
N ARG A 319 6.93 -23.50 20.38
CA ARG A 319 6.69 -24.70 19.56
C ARG A 319 6.10 -25.84 20.38
N VAL A 320 6.69 -26.13 21.54
CA VAL A 320 6.19 -27.15 22.46
C VAL A 320 4.77 -26.84 22.91
N SER A 321 4.53 -25.63 23.42
CA SER A 321 3.20 -25.19 23.85
C SER A 321 2.14 -25.29 22.72
N THR A 322 2.51 -24.93 21.48
CA THR A 322 1.61 -25.04 20.32
C THR A 322 1.31 -26.51 19.99
N THR A 323 2.31 -27.39 20.09
CA THR A 323 2.15 -28.83 19.89
C THR A 323 1.25 -29.45 20.96
N GLU A 324 1.47 -29.12 22.21
CA GLU A 324 0.64 -29.57 23.34
C GLU A 324 -0.81 -29.14 23.21
N ARG A 325 -1.05 -27.88 22.79
CA ARG A 325 -2.41 -27.37 22.52
C ARG A 325 -3.11 -28.15 21.43
N LYS A 326 -2.39 -28.49 20.33
CA LYS A 326 -2.93 -29.36 19.28
C LYS A 326 -3.29 -30.73 19.74
N ILE A 327 -2.42 -31.36 20.57
CA ILE A 327 -2.68 -32.68 21.17
C ILE A 327 -3.90 -32.64 22.08
N LYS A 328 -3.99 -31.66 22.98
CA LYS A 328 -5.14 -31.45 23.87
C LYS A 328 -6.43 -31.29 23.07
N GLY A 329 -6.44 -30.40 22.07
CA GLY A 329 -7.60 -30.20 21.22
C GLY A 329 -8.06 -31.45 20.48
N ALA A 330 -7.11 -32.22 19.92
CA ALA A 330 -7.43 -33.47 19.26
C ALA A 330 -8.00 -34.51 20.24
N ILE A 331 -7.45 -34.63 21.43
CA ILE A 331 -7.97 -35.56 22.44
C ILE A 331 -9.39 -35.17 22.87
N TYR A 332 -9.65 -33.89 23.11
CA TYR A 332 -11.01 -33.42 23.45
C TYR A 332 -12.01 -33.71 22.34
N SER A 333 -11.65 -33.45 21.07
CA SER A 333 -12.51 -33.76 19.93
C SER A 333 -12.81 -35.27 19.86
N ILE A 334 -11.79 -36.15 19.97
CA ILE A 334 -11.96 -37.61 19.93
C ILE A 334 -12.87 -38.10 21.07
N LYS A 335 -12.74 -37.52 22.27
CA LYS A 335 -13.62 -37.84 23.40
C LYS A 335 -15.05 -37.36 23.21
N ALA A 336 -15.23 -36.17 22.68
CA ALA A 336 -16.55 -35.63 22.36
C ALA A 336 -17.31 -36.49 21.35
N ASP A 337 -16.59 -37.08 20.40
CA ASP A 337 -17.15 -38.00 19.38
C ASP A 337 -17.38 -39.44 19.95
N GLY A 338 -17.20 -39.65 21.27
CA GLY A 338 -17.36 -40.98 21.91
C GLY A 338 -16.30 -42.01 21.52
N ASN A 339 -15.21 -41.59 20.90
CA ASN A 339 -14.21 -42.48 20.34
C ASN A 339 -13.06 -42.78 21.34
N LYS A 340 -12.47 -43.97 21.23
CA LYS A 340 -11.30 -44.34 22.01
C LYS A 340 -10.07 -43.51 21.57
N VAL A 341 -9.39 -42.90 22.52
CA VAL A 341 -8.18 -42.09 22.29
C VAL A 341 -7.00 -42.99 21.99
N THR A 342 -6.56 -43.03 20.72
CA THR A 342 -5.34 -43.76 20.26
C THR A 342 -4.37 -42.79 19.61
N GLN A 343 -3.07 -43.13 19.59
CA GLN A 343 -2.08 -42.28 18.90
C GLN A 343 -2.38 -42.09 17.42
N LYS A 344 -2.91 -43.12 16.77
CA LYS A 344 -3.30 -43.07 15.37
C LYS A 344 -4.42 -42.03 15.14
N ARG A 345 -5.46 -42.01 15.95
CA ARG A 345 -6.55 -41.03 15.88
C ARG A 345 -6.07 -39.62 16.22
N ILE A 346 -5.20 -39.48 17.24
CA ILE A 346 -4.60 -38.16 17.54
C ILE A 346 -3.80 -37.64 16.35
N HIS A 347 -3.04 -38.49 15.66
CA HIS A 347 -2.34 -38.14 14.42
C HIS A 347 -3.30 -37.63 13.34
N GLU A 348 -4.36 -38.40 13.11
CA GLU A 348 -5.38 -38.07 12.09
C GLU A 348 -6.06 -36.74 12.38
N VAL A 349 -6.46 -36.45 13.58
CA VAL A 349 -7.16 -35.22 14.00
C VAL A 349 -6.22 -34.03 14.14
N SER A 350 -5.01 -34.20 14.69
CA SER A 350 -4.08 -33.09 14.97
C SER A 350 -3.18 -32.73 13.79
N GLY A 351 -2.98 -33.66 12.84
CA GLY A 351 -1.98 -33.55 11.76
C GLY A 351 -0.53 -33.66 12.25
N LEU A 352 -0.28 -34.00 13.51
CA LEU A 352 1.07 -34.16 14.08
C LEU A 352 1.65 -35.53 13.75
N SER A 353 2.94 -35.60 13.45
CA SER A 353 3.61 -36.88 13.17
C SER A 353 3.58 -37.81 14.37
N LEU A 354 3.57 -39.12 14.13
CA LEU A 354 3.60 -40.14 15.20
C LEU A 354 4.84 -39.97 16.09
N ARG A 355 6.00 -39.61 15.52
CA ARG A 355 7.21 -39.33 16.27
C ARG A 355 7.02 -38.14 17.22
N THR A 356 6.32 -37.07 16.79
CA THR A 356 5.98 -35.95 17.67
C THR A 356 5.08 -36.39 18.80
N LEU A 357 4.09 -37.24 18.55
CA LEU A 357 3.18 -37.78 19.56
C LEU A 357 3.91 -38.68 20.55
N GLN A 358 4.91 -39.44 20.11
CA GLN A 358 5.76 -40.26 21.00
C GLN A 358 6.55 -39.36 21.98
N ASN A 359 7.09 -38.25 21.52
CA ASN A 359 7.80 -37.28 22.36
C ASN A 359 6.90 -36.65 23.44
N HIS A 360 5.58 -36.59 23.21
CA HIS A 360 4.58 -36.08 24.15
C HIS A 360 3.76 -37.21 24.84
N ARG A 361 4.30 -38.44 24.92
CA ARG A 361 3.58 -39.61 25.43
C ARG A 361 3.02 -39.43 26.84
N GLU A 362 3.79 -38.79 27.73
CA GLU A 362 3.34 -38.55 29.10
C GLU A 362 2.15 -37.59 29.18
N LEU A 363 2.16 -36.51 28.38
CA LEU A 363 1.02 -35.62 28.25
C LEU A 363 -0.21 -36.36 27.73
N ILE A 364 -0.04 -37.22 26.71
CA ILE A 364 -1.14 -38.00 26.14
C ILE A 364 -1.71 -38.99 27.17
N LYS A 365 -0.85 -39.63 27.99
CA LYS A 365 -1.28 -40.53 29.05
C LYS A 365 -2.07 -39.81 30.15
N SER A 366 -1.65 -38.62 30.54
CA SER A 366 -2.33 -37.82 31.58
C SER A 366 -3.70 -37.29 31.15
N LEU A 367 -3.96 -37.26 29.84
CA LEU A 367 -5.21 -36.77 29.27
C LEU A 367 -6.16 -37.86 28.75
N LYS A 368 -5.75 -39.15 28.79
CA LYS A 368 -6.60 -40.28 28.46
C LYS A 368 -7.58 -40.60 29.57
#